data_d0a320aa3886b7785efb6927010bde1b
#
_entry.id   d0a320aa3886b7785efb6927010bde1b
#
_cell.length_a   1.000
_cell.length_b   1.000
_cell.length_c   1.000
_cell.angle_alpha   90.00
_cell.angle_beta   90.00
_cell.angle_gamma   90.00
#
_symmetry.space_group_name_H-M   'P 1'
#
loop_
_entity.id
_entity.type
_entity.pdbx_description
1 polymer ?
#
loop_
_entity_poly.entity_id
_entity_poly.type
_entity_poly.pdbx_seq_one_letter_code
_entity_poly.pdbx_strand_id
1 'polypeptide(L)'
;LQLGQREGLAEVKQKLTEGLDGWLRKYGLAMLTEISDPTMISFLLGREEGQIVGASARKEYVQLMEQILGEEIRWFLAMGSQVEGAEHITDSWQAARQVKKALAYLGWNHAAFPEELQGSHGFEMDMSVVERFAEAVSGKKEDAAVELLNNFAQELERKQVFLNADVRHVYYALNLVIKQAELALRVNDKSHGVEESGEDPFEHVAAFAEMNQYLQSRLAGLFEDGEAQKSTYVVKRVMDYIWENYSDSSLSIKMLADHVYLTPTYLSNVFKKSAGLTI
;
A
#
# COMPACT_ATOMS: atom_id res chain seq x y z
N LEU A 1 11.75 5.30 -16.81
CA LEU A 1 10.34 5.37 -16.43
C LEU A 1 9.89 4.01 -15.90
N GLN A 2 9.49 3.94 -14.64
CA GLN A 2 8.86 2.78 -14.02
C GLN A 2 7.34 2.93 -14.15
N LEU A 3 6.66 1.85 -14.53
CA LEU A 3 5.19 1.80 -14.61
C LEU A 3 4.63 0.83 -13.56
N GLY A 4 3.47 1.16 -13.02
CA GLY A 4 2.75 0.33 -12.05
C GLY A 4 1.98 -0.84 -12.67
N GLN A 5 2.14 -1.05 -13.98
CA GLN A 5 1.47 -2.11 -14.75
C GLN A 5 2.46 -2.86 -15.65
N ARG A 6 2.13 -4.10 -15.99
CA ARG A 6 2.96 -4.95 -16.86
C ARG A 6 2.47 -5.02 -18.30
N GLU A 7 1.21 -4.66 -18.53
CA GLU A 7 0.57 -4.72 -19.85
C GLU A 7 0.58 -3.36 -20.53
N GLY A 8 0.51 -3.35 -21.85
CA GLY A 8 0.39 -2.13 -22.65
C GLY A 8 1.67 -1.29 -22.78
N LEU A 9 2.86 -1.78 -22.36
CA LEU A 9 4.09 -0.99 -22.41
C LEU A 9 4.47 -0.54 -23.82
N ALA A 10 4.18 -1.34 -24.84
CA ALA A 10 4.45 -0.97 -26.22
C ALA A 10 3.61 0.23 -26.67
N GLU A 11 2.33 0.26 -26.28
CA GLU A 11 1.43 1.37 -26.57
C GLU A 11 1.84 2.63 -25.80
N VAL A 12 2.20 2.48 -24.51
CA VAL A 12 2.72 3.58 -23.69
C VAL A 12 4.01 4.13 -24.30
N LYS A 13 4.94 3.28 -24.68
CA LYS A 13 6.18 3.69 -25.36
C LYS A 13 5.89 4.48 -26.64
N GLN A 14 4.94 4.02 -27.46
CA GLN A 14 4.54 4.73 -28.68
C GLN A 14 3.95 6.10 -28.38
N LYS A 15 2.97 6.19 -27.45
CA LYS A 15 2.37 7.46 -27.03
C LYS A 15 3.42 8.45 -26.53
N LEU A 16 4.38 7.99 -25.73
CA LEU A 16 5.47 8.83 -25.25
C LEU A 16 6.39 9.29 -26.37
N THR A 17 6.74 8.41 -27.30
CA THR A 17 7.59 8.78 -28.44
C THR A 17 6.95 9.85 -29.31
N GLU A 18 5.66 9.70 -29.60
CA GLU A 18 4.90 10.66 -30.39
C GLU A 18 4.64 11.96 -29.63
N GLY A 19 4.24 11.88 -28.37
CA GLY A 19 3.90 13.05 -27.55
C GLY A 19 5.09 13.93 -27.17
N LEU A 20 6.30 13.34 -27.08
CA LEU A 20 7.53 14.07 -26.75
C LEU A 20 8.25 14.69 -27.98
N ASP A 21 7.86 14.35 -29.20
CA ASP A 21 8.57 14.79 -30.42
C ASP A 21 8.68 16.33 -30.53
N GLY A 22 7.60 17.05 -30.23
CA GLY A 22 7.60 18.50 -30.22
C GLY A 22 8.56 19.12 -29.20
N TRP A 23 8.64 18.55 -28.02
CA TRP A 23 9.57 18.97 -26.97
C TRP A 23 11.02 18.65 -27.35
N LEU A 24 11.27 17.47 -27.89
CA LEU A 24 12.61 17.07 -28.36
C LEU A 24 13.13 18.05 -29.43
N ARG A 25 12.31 18.39 -30.41
CA ARG A 25 12.68 19.37 -31.46
C ARG A 25 12.93 20.77 -30.89
N LYS A 26 12.09 21.22 -29.94
CA LYS A 26 12.23 22.51 -29.28
C LYS A 26 13.58 22.68 -28.59
N TYR A 27 14.08 21.61 -27.96
CA TYR A 27 15.34 21.62 -27.22
C TYR A 27 16.52 21.00 -27.98
N GLY A 28 16.34 20.64 -29.26
CA GLY A 28 17.40 20.03 -30.08
C GLY A 28 17.91 18.70 -29.52
N LEU A 29 17.02 17.88 -29.00
CA LEU A 29 17.33 16.61 -28.39
C LEU A 29 16.97 15.44 -29.30
N ALA A 30 17.78 14.38 -29.28
CA ALA A 30 17.45 13.06 -29.80
C ALA A 30 17.06 12.14 -28.62
N MET A 31 16.17 11.20 -28.87
CA MET A 31 15.72 10.24 -27.87
C MET A 31 15.79 8.80 -28.43
N LEU A 32 16.41 7.91 -27.67
CA LEU A 32 16.29 6.46 -27.85
C LEU A 32 15.44 5.89 -26.74
N THR A 33 14.55 4.96 -27.07
CA THR A 33 13.64 4.34 -26.10
C THR A 33 13.68 2.84 -26.22
N GLU A 34 13.70 2.16 -25.06
CA GLU A 34 13.66 0.71 -24.97
C GLU A 34 12.75 0.24 -23.82
N ILE A 35 12.06 -0.88 -24.01
CA ILE A 35 11.39 -1.59 -22.92
C ILE A 35 12.45 -2.48 -22.26
N SER A 36 12.93 -2.05 -21.08
CA SER A 36 14.06 -2.68 -20.39
C SER A 36 13.67 -3.87 -19.53
N ASP A 37 12.44 -3.86 -19.02
CA ASP A 37 11.81 -4.96 -18.29
C ASP A 37 10.27 -4.87 -18.40
N PRO A 38 9.49 -5.85 -17.91
CA PRO A 38 8.03 -5.85 -18.03
C PRO A 38 7.29 -4.65 -17.42
N THR A 39 8.00 -3.78 -16.71
CA THR A 39 7.41 -2.60 -16.03
C THR A 39 8.22 -1.32 -16.28
N MET A 40 9.25 -1.36 -17.13
CA MET A 40 10.17 -0.24 -17.28
C MET A 40 10.46 0.13 -18.73
N ILE A 41 10.30 1.41 -19.04
CA ILE A 41 10.73 2.03 -20.29
C ILE A 41 11.96 2.90 -20.00
N SER A 42 13.06 2.64 -20.70
CA SER A 42 14.29 3.41 -20.62
C SER A 42 14.37 4.43 -21.73
N PHE A 43 14.83 5.62 -21.39
CA PHE A 43 15.07 6.71 -22.33
C PHE A 43 16.53 7.15 -22.24
N LEU A 44 17.16 7.31 -23.38
CA LEU A 44 18.42 8.01 -23.51
C LEU A 44 18.14 9.31 -24.27
N LEU A 45 18.35 10.45 -23.61
CA LEU A 45 18.25 11.77 -24.20
C LEU A 45 19.65 12.29 -24.50
N GLY A 46 19.91 12.74 -25.73
CA GLY A 46 21.19 13.25 -26.14
C GLY A 46 21.07 14.44 -27.09
N ARG A 47 22.13 15.23 -27.18
CA ARG A 47 22.29 16.30 -28.16
C ARG A 47 23.75 16.41 -28.61
N GLU A 48 23.97 16.91 -29.83
CA GLU A 48 25.30 16.95 -30.41
C GLU A 48 26.22 17.99 -29.76
N GLU A 49 25.69 19.19 -29.44
CA GLU A 49 26.47 20.27 -28.81
C GLU A 49 25.62 21.14 -27.89
N GLY A 50 26.23 21.72 -26.87
CA GLY A 50 25.69 22.83 -26.07
C GLY A 50 25.03 22.44 -24.75
N GLN A 51 24.32 23.41 -24.17
CA GLN A 51 23.87 23.39 -22.79
C GLN A 51 22.97 22.21 -22.42
N ILE A 52 23.19 21.72 -21.26
CA ILE A 52 22.39 20.86 -20.43
C ILE A 52 20.91 21.30 -20.42
N VAL A 53 19.99 20.37 -20.41
CA VAL A 53 18.56 20.62 -20.25
C VAL A 53 18.31 21.27 -18.89
N GLY A 54 18.07 22.60 -18.89
CA GLY A 54 17.89 23.37 -17.67
C GLY A 54 16.61 23.01 -16.91
N ALA A 55 16.45 23.55 -15.69
CA ALA A 55 15.31 23.27 -14.81
C ALA A 55 13.94 23.51 -15.45
N SER A 56 13.82 24.56 -16.30
CA SER A 56 12.58 24.86 -17.03
C SER A 56 12.21 23.76 -18.03
N ALA A 57 13.19 23.26 -18.78
CA ALA A 57 12.95 22.17 -19.73
C ALA A 57 12.60 20.85 -19.05
N ARG A 58 13.20 20.57 -17.89
CA ARG A 58 12.84 19.41 -17.06
C ARG A 58 11.40 19.50 -16.56
N LYS A 59 10.99 20.66 -16.07
CA LYS A 59 9.62 20.89 -15.61
C LYS A 59 8.61 20.68 -16.75
N GLU A 60 8.89 21.22 -17.93
CA GLU A 60 8.04 21.03 -19.11
C GLU A 60 7.98 19.54 -19.52
N TYR A 61 9.10 18.81 -19.45
CA TYR A 61 9.15 17.38 -19.71
C TYR A 61 8.26 16.59 -18.76
N VAL A 62 8.32 16.87 -17.46
CA VAL A 62 7.48 16.22 -16.45
C VAL A 62 6.00 16.49 -16.72
N GLN A 63 5.63 17.74 -16.98
CA GLN A 63 4.25 18.12 -17.32
C GLN A 63 3.72 17.39 -18.57
N LEU A 64 4.56 17.23 -19.59
CA LEU A 64 4.21 16.46 -20.78
C LEU A 64 4.03 14.98 -20.47
N MET A 65 4.88 14.42 -19.62
CA MET A 65 4.73 13.02 -19.17
C MET A 65 3.40 12.82 -18.46
N GLU A 66 3.02 13.72 -17.55
CA GLU A 66 1.72 13.70 -16.86
C GLU A 66 0.55 13.76 -17.85
N GLN A 67 0.62 14.64 -18.84
CA GLN A 67 -0.43 14.78 -19.85
C GLN A 67 -0.56 13.56 -20.75
N ILE A 68 0.56 12.95 -21.17
CA ILE A 68 0.56 11.79 -22.07
C ILE A 68 0.10 10.53 -21.35
N LEU A 69 0.51 10.33 -20.10
CA LEU A 69 0.20 9.13 -19.32
C LEU A 69 -1.20 9.20 -18.67
N GLY A 70 -1.68 10.41 -18.38
CA GLY A 70 -2.97 10.61 -17.72
C GLY A 70 -3.00 10.11 -16.27
N GLU A 71 -4.21 10.01 -15.71
CA GLU A 71 -4.42 9.57 -14.32
C GLU A 71 -4.50 8.04 -14.17
N GLU A 72 -4.76 7.33 -15.26
CA GLU A 72 -4.98 5.87 -15.23
C GLU A 72 -3.68 5.07 -15.12
N ILE A 73 -2.58 5.63 -15.61
CA ILE A 73 -1.28 4.94 -15.63
C ILE A 73 -0.44 5.42 -14.46
N ARG A 74 -0.19 4.56 -13.49
CA ARG A 74 0.76 4.85 -12.41
C ARG A 74 2.19 4.82 -12.96
N TRP A 75 2.93 5.89 -12.77
CA TRP A 75 4.26 6.05 -13.31
C TRP A 75 5.24 6.67 -12.31
N PHE A 76 6.53 6.40 -12.48
CA PHE A 76 7.60 7.06 -11.76
C PHE A 76 8.76 7.32 -12.70
N LEU A 77 9.12 8.58 -12.87
CA LEU A 77 10.24 9.01 -13.71
C LEU A 77 11.48 9.21 -12.86
N ALA A 78 12.47 8.35 -13.02
CA ALA A 78 13.79 8.54 -12.44
C ALA A 78 14.74 9.06 -13.53
N MET A 79 15.29 10.24 -13.35
CA MET A 79 16.25 10.83 -14.28
C MET A 79 17.67 10.66 -13.74
N GLY A 80 18.61 10.33 -14.61
CA GLY A 80 20.03 10.24 -14.27
C GLY A 80 20.74 11.58 -14.34
N SER A 81 22.00 11.60 -13.91
CA SER A 81 22.87 12.75 -14.06
C SER A 81 23.16 13.06 -15.52
N GLN A 82 23.29 14.34 -15.84
CA GLN A 82 23.75 14.73 -17.14
C GLN A 82 25.26 14.49 -17.24
N VAL A 83 25.67 13.90 -18.33
CA VAL A 83 27.08 13.55 -18.57
C VAL A 83 27.49 13.99 -19.97
N GLU A 84 28.77 14.20 -20.19
CA GLU A 84 29.37 14.51 -21.47
C GLU A 84 30.11 13.26 -22.00
N GLY A 85 29.90 12.93 -23.26
CA GLY A 85 30.51 11.77 -23.91
C GLY A 85 29.76 10.45 -23.67
N ALA A 86 29.81 9.59 -24.67
CA ALA A 86 29.14 8.29 -24.66
C ALA A 86 29.71 7.33 -23.61
N GLU A 87 30.98 7.48 -23.26
CA GLU A 87 31.70 6.70 -22.24
C GLU A 87 31.10 6.87 -20.83
N HIS A 88 30.42 7.98 -20.55
CA HIS A 88 29.79 8.30 -19.25
C HIS A 88 28.29 7.97 -19.17
N ILE A 89 27.69 7.39 -20.22
CA ILE A 89 26.28 6.99 -20.22
C ILE A 89 25.97 6.03 -19.07
N THR A 90 26.93 5.14 -18.75
CA THR A 90 26.78 4.19 -17.62
C THR A 90 26.64 4.92 -16.28
N ASP A 91 27.35 6.02 -16.08
CA ASP A 91 27.28 6.81 -14.84
C ASP A 91 25.90 7.45 -14.71
N SER A 92 25.37 8.03 -15.79
CA SER A 92 24.02 8.56 -15.85
C SER A 92 22.96 7.48 -15.56
N TRP A 93 23.13 6.30 -16.15
CA TRP A 93 22.25 5.16 -15.90
C TRP A 93 22.26 4.69 -14.46
N GLN A 94 23.44 4.59 -13.84
CA GLN A 94 23.58 4.23 -12.44
C GLN A 94 22.92 5.27 -11.54
N ALA A 95 23.09 6.56 -11.82
CA ALA A 95 22.40 7.63 -11.11
C ALA A 95 20.88 7.49 -11.23
N ALA A 96 20.32 7.24 -12.42
CA ALA A 96 18.89 7.00 -12.60
C ALA A 96 18.40 5.80 -11.79
N ARG A 97 19.19 4.72 -11.72
CA ARG A 97 18.85 3.54 -10.89
C ARG A 97 18.83 3.85 -9.39
N GLN A 98 19.69 4.73 -8.90
CA GLN A 98 19.63 5.20 -7.52
C GLN A 98 18.40 6.07 -7.27
N VAL A 99 18.13 7.02 -8.20
CA VAL A 99 16.93 7.87 -8.16
C VAL A 99 15.65 7.03 -8.16
N LYS A 100 15.60 5.94 -8.92
CA LYS A 100 14.42 5.05 -8.95
C LYS A 100 14.06 4.51 -7.56
N LYS A 101 15.00 4.35 -6.65
CA LYS A 101 14.72 3.90 -5.28
C LYS A 101 13.88 4.88 -4.48
N ALA A 102 13.82 6.15 -4.90
CA ALA A 102 12.97 7.16 -4.28
C ALA A 102 11.46 6.90 -4.49
N LEU A 103 11.09 6.05 -5.45
CA LEU A 103 9.70 5.60 -5.60
C LEU A 103 9.13 5.07 -4.28
N ALA A 104 9.96 4.45 -3.45
CA ALA A 104 9.51 3.89 -2.17
C ALA A 104 8.84 4.93 -1.27
N TYR A 105 9.39 6.13 -1.18
CA TYR A 105 8.91 7.19 -0.28
C TYR A 105 8.21 8.35 -1.01
N LEU A 106 8.47 8.58 -2.31
CA LEU A 106 7.74 9.58 -3.08
C LEU A 106 6.41 9.05 -3.62
N GLY A 107 6.30 7.73 -3.82
CA GLY A 107 5.13 7.13 -4.41
C GLY A 107 5.06 7.30 -5.94
N TRP A 108 3.94 6.88 -6.50
CA TRP A 108 3.65 6.97 -7.94
C TRP A 108 3.28 8.39 -8.38
N ASN A 109 3.30 8.60 -9.69
CA ASN A 109 2.99 9.87 -10.36
C ASN A 109 3.94 10.99 -9.96
N HIS A 110 5.23 10.63 -9.81
CA HIS A 110 6.31 11.55 -9.47
C HIS A 110 7.49 11.43 -10.43
N ALA A 111 8.22 12.53 -10.56
CA ALA A 111 9.53 12.55 -11.19
C ALA A 111 10.58 12.91 -10.13
N ALA A 112 11.72 12.24 -10.15
CA ALA A 112 12.82 12.50 -9.24
C ALA A 112 14.14 12.63 -9.98
N PHE A 113 15.04 13.44 -9.42
CA PHE A 113 16.33 13.82 -9.99
C PHE A 113 17.44 13.54 -8.98
N PRO A 114 18.70 13.33 -9.43
CA PRO A 114 19.81 13.01 -8.53
C PRO A 114 20.06 14.04 -7.44
N GLU A 115 19.87 15.32 -7.75
CA GLU A 115 20.09 16.43 -6.80
C GLU A 115 19.06 16.48 -5.66
N GLU A 116 17.94 15.79 -5.79
CA GLU A 116 16.87 15.72 -4.79
C GLU A 116 17.07 14.59 -3.79
N LEU A 117 17.97 13.67 -4.08
CA LEU A 117 18.28 12.55 -3.19
C LEU A 117 19.20 13.01 -2.07
N GLN A 118 18.65 13.22 -0.87
CA GLN A 118 19.46 13.50 0.32
C GLN A 118 20.09 12.24 0.92
N GLY A 119 19.60 11.06 0.52
CA GLY A 119 20.07 9.76 0.98
C GLY A 119 19.67 9.43 2.41
N SER A 120 19.29 8.21 2.66
CA SER A 120 18.99 7.72 4.01
C SER A 120 20.31 7.38 4.74
N HIS A 121 21.05 8.39 5.18
CA HIS A 121 22.24 8.14 5.98
C HIS A 121 21.84 7.84 7.42
N GLY A 122 22.13 6.62 7.88
CA GLY A 122 22.02 6.25 9.29
C GLY A 122 20.59 6.01 9.81
N PHE A 123 19.65 5.59 8.97
CA PHE A 123 18.36 5.13 9.47
C PHE A 123 18.54 3.78 10.17
N GLU A 124 18.34 3.76 11.47
CA GLU A 124 18.27 2.55 12.28
C GLU A 124 16.80 2.12 12.39
N MET A 125 16.53 0.87 12.01
CA MET A 125 15.17 0.33 12.01
C MET A 125 14.71 0.04 13.44
N ASP A 126 13.63 0.71 13.88
CA ASP A 126 12.97 0.41 15.15
C ASP A 126 12.07 -0.82 15.01
N MET A 127 12.60 -1.98 15.40
CA MET A 127 11.83 -3.25 15.39
C MET A 127 10.71 -3.29 16.44
N SER A 128 10.73 -2.41 17.44
CA SER A 128 9.67 -2.34 18.49
C SER A 128 8.29 -1.96 17.92
N VAL A 129 8.25 -1.41 16.70
CA VAL A 129 6.96 -1.12 16.03
C VAL A 129 6.12 -2.38 15.86
N VAL A 130 6.73 -3.54 15.58
CA VAL A 130 6.01 -4.81 15.41
C VAL A 130 5.40 -5.28 16.73
N GLU A 131 6.13 -5.17 17.83
CA GLU A 131 5.63 -5.54 19.17
C GLU A 131 4.46 -4.64 19.59
N ARG A 132 4.62 -3.32 19.47
CA ARG A 132 3.56 -2.35 19.79
C ARG A 132 2.32 -2.55 18.92
N PHE A 133 2.52 -2.88 17.65
CA PHE A 133 1.42 -3.19 16.73
C PHE A 133 0.69 -4.47 17.15
N ALA A 134 1.44 -5.54 17.51
CA ALA A 134 0.86 -6.78 18.00
C ALA A 134 0.04 -6.58 19.29
N GLU A 135 0.53 -5.74 20.21
CA GLU A 135 -0.22 -5.37 21.43
C GLU A 135 -1.51 -4.61 21.09
N ALA A 136 -1.46 -3.66 20.14
CA ALA A 136 -2.65 -2.91 19.72
C ALA A 136 -3.70 -3.83 19.09
N VAL A 137 -3.29 -4.72 18.17
CA VAL A 137 -4.17 -5.69 17.50
C VAL A 137 -4.77 -6.67 18.52
N SER A 138 -3.96 -7.25 19.40
CA SER A 138 -4.42 -8.18 20.44
C SER A 138 -5.36 -7.51 21.45
N GLY A 139 -5.09 -6.24 21.77
CA GLY A 139 -5.92 -5.40 22.64
C GLY A 139 -7.18 -4.84 21.97
N LYS A 140 -7.43 -5.17 20.69
CA LYS A 140 -8.56 -4.67 19.89
C LYS A 140 -8.64 -3.14 19.82
N LYS A 141 -7.48 -2.49 19.72
CA LYS A 141 -7.32 -1.04 19.64
C LYS A 141 -7.05 -0.65 18.18
N GLU A 142 -8.11 -0.61 17.36
CA GLU A 142 -7.99 -0.34 15.91
C GLU A 142 -7.29 1.00 15.64
N ASP A 143 -7.76 2.09 16.24
CA ASP A 143 -7.18 3.42 16.04
C ASP A 143 -5.67 3.46 16.35
N ALA A 144 -5.25 2.80 17.44
CA ALA A 144 -3.85 2.74 17.82
C ALA A 144 -3.02 1.93 16.84
N ALA A 145 -3.56 0.83 16.30
CA ALA A 145 -2.89 0.02 15.29
C ALA A 145 -2.73 0.78 13.98
N VAL A 146 -3.78 1.49 13.53
CA VAL A 146 -3.74 2.35 12.32
C VAL A 146 -2.75 3.50 12.51
N GLU A 147 -2.73 4.15 13.68
CA GLU A 147 -1.78 5.22 13.99
C GLU A 147 -0.33 4.73 13.94
N LEU A 148 -0.04 3.55 14.47
CA LEU A 148 1.31 2.95 14.40
C LEU A 148 1.76 2.70 12.95
N LEU A 149 0.88 2.19 12.09
CA LEU A 149 1.17 1.99 10.66
C LEU A 149 1.45 3.33 9.97
N ASN A 150 0.63 4.34 10.23
CA ASN A 150 0.81 5.66 9.62
C ASN A 150 2.10 6.34 10.08
N ASN A 151 2.39 6.31 11.38
CA ASN A 151 3.60 6.90 11.93
C ASN A 151 4.86 6.21 11.40
N PHE A 152 4.84 4.89 11.23
CA PHE A 152 5.93 4.14 10.65
C PHE A 152 6.17 4.53 9.18
N ALA A 153 5.12 4.55 8.34
CA ALA A 153 5.23 4.96 6.95
C ALA A 153 5.73 6.41 6.81
N GLN A 154 5.17 7.35 7.59
CA GLN A 154 5.59 8.75 7.58
C GLN A 154 7.06 8.94 8.02
N GLU A 155 7.53 8.13 8.95
CA GLU A 155 8.93 8.19 9.35
C GLU A 155 9.88 7.72 8.25
N LEU A 156 9.53 6.63 7.55
CA LEU A 156 10.27 6.15 6.39
C LEU A 156 10.30 7.21 5.27
N GLU A 157 9.17 7.85 4.99
CA GLU A 157 9.05 8.93 4.00
C GLU A 157 9.87 10.16 4.41
N ARG A 158 9.71 10.64 5.64
CA ARG A 158 10.43 11.81 6.17
C ARG A 158 11.94 11.63 6.14
N LYS A 159 12.41 10.43 6.43
CA LYS A 159 13.84 10.08 6.40
C LYS A 159 14.34 9.62 5.03
N GLN A 160 13.48 9.63 4.02
CA GLN A 160 13.77 9.22 2.64
C GLN A 160 14.43 7.82 2.59
N VAL A 161 13.88 6.89 3.37
CA VAL A 161 14.39 5.51 3.44
C VAL A 161 14.08 4.78 2.15
N PHE A 162 15.06 4.08 1.60
CA PHE A 162 14.82 3.22 0.45
C PHE A 162 14.19 1.88 0.87
N LEU A 163 13.36 1.33 -0.02
CA LEU A 163 12.81 0.00 0.20
C LEU A 163 13.90 -1.07 0.07
N ASN A 164 14.44 -1.47 1.21
CA ASN A 164 15.45 -2.52 1.36
C ASN A 164 14.84 -3.77 2.02
N ALA A 165 15.66 -4.79 2.23
CA ALA A 165 15.23 -6.04 2.86
C ALA A 165 14.70 -5.83 4.28
N ASP A 166 15.33 -4.97 5.09
CA ASP A 166 14.93 -4.74 6.48
C ASP A 166 13.54 -4.11 6.56
N VAL A 167 13.26 -3.10 5.73
CA VAL A 167 11.93 -2.47 5.64
C VAL A 167 10.88 -3.50 5.21
N ARG A 168 11.18 -4.33 4.19
CA ARG A 168 10.27 -5.40 3.75
C ARG A 168 10.00 -6.39 4.88
N HIS A 169 11.01 -6.77 5.64
CA HIS A 169 10.86 -7.68 6.79
C HIS A 169 9.92 -7.10 7.84
N VAL A 170 9.99 -5.80 8.14
CA VAL A 170 9.04 -5.17 9.08
C VAL A 170 7.62 -5.20 8.54
N TYR A 171 7.38 -4.80 7.29
CA TYR A 171 6.05 -4.89 6.69
C TYR A 171 5.51 -6.31 6.66
N TYR A 172 6.35 -7.28 6.36
CA TYR A 172 5.99 -8.69 6.41
C TYR A 172 5.63 -9.14 7.83
N ALA A 173 6.40 -8.74 8.85
CA ALA A 173 6.11 -9.04 10.24
C ALA A 173 4.77 -8.43 10.70
N LEU A 174 4.50 -7.17 10.32
CA LEU A 174 3.22 -6.52 10.59
C LEU A 174 2.05 -7.29 9.92
N ASN A 175 2.23 -7.74 8.69
CA ASN A 175 1.25 -8.57 7.99
C ASN A 175 1.01 -9.92 8.69
N LEU A 176 2.07 -10.55 9.21
CA LEU A 176 1.94 -11.80 9.98
C LEU A 176 1.15 -11.61 11.28
N VAL A 177 1.29 -10.48 11.96
CA VAL A 177 0.48 -10.16 13.15
C VAL A 177 -1.01 -10.14 12.80
N ILE A 178 -1.39 -9.48 11.70
CA ILE A 178 -2.79 -9.46 11.23
C ILE A 178 -3.24 -10.88 10.88
N LYS A 179 -2.44 -11.62 10.12
CA LYS A 179 -2.76 -13.02 9.73
C LYS A 179 -2.97 -13.92 10.95
N GLN A 180 -2.15 -13.78 11.97
CA GLN A 180 -2.32 -14.56 13.21
C GLN A 180 -3.61 -14.20 13.94
N ALA A 181 -3.98 -12.91 13.98
CA ALA A 181 -5.23 -12.47 14.58
C ALA A 181 -6.45 -12.95 13.80
N GLU A 182 -6.42 -12.92 12.46
CA GLU A 182 -7.46 -13.49 11.60
C GLU A 182 -7.63 -15.00 11.82
N LEU A 183 -6.52 -15.74 11.93
CA LEU A 183 -6.56 -17.17 12.21
C LEU A 183 -7.15 -17.46 13.60
N ALA A 184 -6.82 -16.67 14.62
CA ALA A 184 -7.38 -16.82 15.96
C ALA A 184 -8.90 -16.58 16.00
N LEU A 185 -9.44 -15.69 15.16
CA LEU A 185 -10.88 -15.51 15.00
C LEU A 185 -11.53 -16.72 14.30
N ARG A 186 -10.90 -17.27 13.26
CA ARG A 186 -11.42 -18.39 12.45
C ARG A 186 -11.39 -19.75 13.15
N VAL A 187 -10.51 -19.97 14.12
CA VAL A 187 -10.48 -21.22 14.92
C VAL A 187 -11.83 -21.48 15.61
N ASN A 188 -12.62 -20.42 15.83
CA ASN A 188 -13.98 -20.53 16.37
C ASN A 188 -15.06 -20.84 15.29
N ASP A 189 -14.71 -20.77 14.00
CA ASP A 189 -15.63 -21.03 12.89
C ASP A 189 -15.07 -22.14 11.96
N LYS A 190 -15.61 -23.33 12.07
CA LYS A 190 -15.14 -24.55 11.36
C LYS A 190 -15.50 -24.59 9.87
N SER A 191 -16.01 -23.50 9.29
CA SER A 191 -16.72 -23.57 7.99
C SER A 191 -15.95 -23.10 6.74
N HIS A 192 -14.76 -22.55 6.84
CA HIS A 192 -14.04 -22.06 5.66
C HIS A 192 -12.57 -22.50 5.61
N GLY A 193 -12.25 -23.32 4.61
CA GLY A 193 -10.86 -23.64 4.23
C GLY A 193 -10.17 -22.38 3.70
N VAL A 194 -9.01 -22.07 4.24
CA VAL A 194 -8.15 -20.99 3.76
C VAL A 194 -7.34 -21.51 2.59
N GLU A 195 -7.51 -20.97 1.40
CA GLU A 195 -6.48 -21.03 0.37
C GLU A 195 -5.33 -20.13 0.83
N GLU A 196 -4.27 -20.77 1.33
CA GLU A 196 -2.99 -20.09 1.55
C GLU A 196 -2.33 -19.88 0.18
N SER A 197 -2.51 -18.72 -0.42
CA SER A 197 -1.54 -18.27 -1.39
C SER A 197 -0.24 -17.99 -0.64
N GLY A 198 0.77 -18.84 -0.85
CA GLY A 198 2.08 -18.71 -0.21
C GLY A 198 2.90 -17.53 -0.77
N GLU A 199 2.29 -16.63 -1.53
CA GLU A 199 2.92 -15.48 -2.17
C GLU A 199 3.11 -14.33 -1.16
N ASP A 200 4.28 -13.72 -1.19
CA ASP A 200 4.55 -12.49 -0.45
C ASP A 200 3.69 -11.35 -1.05
N PRO A 201 2.73 -10.78 -0.28
CA PRO A 201 1.86 -9.73 -0.79
C PRO A 201 2.62 -8.45 -1.16
N PHE A 202 3.88 -8.32 -0.73
CA PHE A 202 4.73 -7.16 -0.99
C PHE A 202 5.79 -7.40 -2.07
N GLU A 203 5.85 -8.59 -2.69
CA GLU A 203 6.89 -8.93 -3.68
C GLU A 203 6.96 -7.91 -4.82
N HIS A 204 5.80 -7.45 -5.28
CA HIS A 204 5.68 -6.53 -6.41
C HIS A 204 5.31 -5.10 -6.00
N VAL A 205 5.21 -4.82 -4.70
CA VAL A 205 4.89 -3.48 -4.19
C VAL A 205 6.15 -2.64 -4.13
N ALA A 206 6.08 -1.42 -4.65
CA ALA A 206 7.22 -0.53 -4.80
C ALA A 206 7.20 0.69 -3.86
N ALA A 207 6.02 1.09 -3.36
CA ALA A 207 5.83 2.29 -2.53
C ALA A 207 5.32 1.94 -1.12
N PHE A 208 5.79 2.68 -0.10
CA PHE A 208 5.35 2.49 1.29
C PHE A 208 3.86 2.76 1.46
N ALA A 209 3.32 3.75 0.74
CA ALA A 209 1.89 4.06 0.77
C ALA A 209 1.03 2.86 0.37
N GLU A 210 1.45 2.08 -0.63
CA GLU A 210 0.74 0.86 -1.06
C GLU A 210 0.81 -0.24 0.00
N MET A 211 1.99 -0.46 0.60
CA MET A 211 2.15 -1.44 1.69
C MET A 211 1.29 -1.07 2.88
N ASN A 212 1.29 0.21 3.24
CA ASN A 212 0.50 0.73 4.35
C ASN A 212 -1.01 0.60 4.09
N GLN A 213 -1.47 0.98 2.90
CA GLN A 213 -2.87 0.84 2.49
C GLN A 213 -3.33 -0.63 2.51
N TYR A 214 -2.48 -1.55 2.04
CA TYR A 214 -2.77 -2.97 2.11
C TYR A 214 -2.97 -3.46 3.55
N LEU A 215 -2.06 -3.11 4.47
CA LEU A 215 -2.18 -3.49 5.88
C LEU A 215 -3.41 -2.86 6.55
N GLN A 216 -3.71 -1.60 6.26
CA GLN A 216 -4.89 -0.92 6.79
C GLN A 216 -6.19 -1.57 6.31
N SER A 217 -6.29 -1.94 5.03
CA SER A 217 -7.49 -2.61 4.51
C SER A 217 -7.72 -3.96 5.16
N ARG A 218 -6.65 -4.73 5.39
CA ARG A 218 -6.75 -6.01 6.12
C ARG A 218 -7.10 -5.83 7.59
N LEU A 219 -6.52 -4.81 8.22
CA LEU A 219 -6.80 -4.49 9.61
C LEU A 219 -8.28 -4.09 9.81
N ALA A 220 -8.83 -3.25 8.92
CA ALA A 220 -10.25 -2.90 8.93
C ALA A 220 -11.14 -4.14 8.79
N GLY A 221 -10.85 -5.05 7.83
CA GLY A 221 -11.57 -6.31 7.70
C GLY A 221 -11.51 -7.19 8.96
N LEU A 222 -10.33 -7.25 9.60
CA LEU A 222 -10.15 -8.02 10.84
C LEU A 222 -11.08 -7.52 11.97
N PHE A 223 -11.23 -6.20 12.12
CA PHE A 223 -12.07 -5.62 13.18
C PHE A 223 -13.56 -5.69 12.83
N GLU A 224 -13.93 -5.50 11.56
CA GLU A 224 -15.31 -5.67 11.08
C GLU A 224 -15.78 -7.13 11.25
N ASP A 225 -14.97 -8.10 10.84
CA ASP A 225 -15.26 -9.52 11.00
C ASP A 225 -15.37 -9.91 12.48
N GLY A 226 -14.50 -9.38 13.33
CA GLY A 226 -14.54 -9.61 14.76
C GLY A 226 -15.82 -9.11 15.42
N GLU A 227 -16.35 -7.97 15.02
CA GLU A 227 -17.64 -7.43 15.49
C GLU A 227 -18.83 -8.26 14.96
N ALA A 228 -18.80 -8.63 13.67
CA ALA A 228 -19.83 -9.47 13.06
C ALA A 228 -19.92 -10.86 13.71
N GLN A 229 -18.77 -11.51 13.95
CA GLN A 229 -18.72 -12.81 14.63
C GLN A 229 -19.22 -12.71 16.09
N LYS A 230 -18.80 -11.70 16.84
CA LYS A 230 -19.29 -11.48 18.20
C LYS A 230 -20.80 -11.27 18.22
N SER A 231 -21.31 -10.50 17.27
CA SER A 231 -22.75 -10.26 17.10
C SER A 231 -23.51 -11.55 16.79
N THR A 232 -23.00 -12.37 15.85
CA THR A 232 -23.57 -13.67 15.47
C THR A 232 -23.56 -14.66 16.65
N TYR A 233 -22.46 -14.72 17.42
CA TYR A 233 -22.37 -15.56 18.60
C TYR A 233 -23.38 -15.17 19.69
N VAL A 234 -23.53 -13.86 19.95
CA VAL A 234 -24.53 -13.36 20.92
C VAL A 234 -25.94 -13.75 20.48
N VAL A 235 -26.27 -13.53 19.20
CA VAL A 235 -27.59 -13.89 18.66
C VAL A 235 -27.85 -15.38 18.78
N LYS A 236 -26.87 -16.22 18.44
CA LYS A 236 -26.98 -17.68 18.58
C LYS A 236 -27.27 -18.08 20.03
N ARG A 237 -26.46 -17.61 20.99
CA ARG A 237 -26.68 -17.90 22.43
C ARG A 237 -28.04 -17.46 22.94
N VAL A 238 -28.51 -16.31 22.49
CA VAL A 238 -29.85 -15.81 22.85
C VAL A 238 -30.94 -16.70 22.26
N MET A 239 -30.81 -17.10 21.01
CA MET A 239 -31.74 -18.03 20.36
C MET A 239 -31.77 -19.39 21.06
N ASP A 240 -30.63 -19.96 21.37
CA ASP A 240 -30.52 -21.24 22.10
C ASP A 240 -31.23 -21.11 23.46
N TYR A 241 -31.01 -20.05 24.21
CA TYR A 241 -31.68 -19.83 25.50
C TYR A 241 -33.19 -19.65 25.36
N ILE A 242 -33.67 -18.95 24.32
CA ILE A 242 -35.10 -18.85 24.01
C ILE A 242 -35.68 -20.24 23.73
N TRP A 243 -35.02 -21.03 22.89
CA TRP A 243 -35.46 -22.39 22.58
C TRP A 243 -35.56 -23.31 23.80
N GLU A 244 -34.63 -23.20 24.75
CA GLU A 244 -34.63 -23.95 25.99
C GLU A 244 -35.71 -23.51 26.98
N ASN A 245 -36.10 -22.22 26.93
CA ASN A 245 -36.97 -21.61 27.93
C ASN A 245 -38.28 -21.01 27.37
N TYR A 246 -38.67 -21.32 26.12
CA TYR A 246 -39.83 -20.71 25.47
C TYR A 246 -41.16 -21.03 26.20
N SER A 247 -41.22 -22.06 27.05
CA SER A 247 -42.40 -22.43 27.85
C SER A 247 -42.51 -21.63 29.14
N ASP A 248 -41.46 -20.91 29.52
CA ASP A 248 -41.44 -20.11 30.74
C ASP A 248 -42.12 -18.74 30.48
N SER A 249 -43.28 -18.54 31.11
CA SER A 249 -44.03 -17.28 31.03
C SER A 249 -43.31 -16.07 31.59
N SER A 250 -42.22 -16.25 32.35
CA SER A 250 -41.40 -15.18 32.90
C SER A 250 -40.27 -14.73 31.99
N LEU A 251 -40.08 -15.40 30.85
CA LEU A 251 -39.03 -15.08 29.87
C LEU A 251 -39.16 -13.62 29.44
N SER A 252 -38.07 -12.88 29.60
CA SER A 252 -38.03 -11.45 29.32
C SER A 252 -36.70 -11.05 28.68
N ILE A 253 -36.71 -9.92 27.96
CA ILE A 253 -35.49 -9.37 27.34
C ILE A 253 -34.41 -9.08 28.39
N LYS A 254 -34.79 -8.78 29.64
CA LYS A 254 -33.84 -8.61 30.73
C LYS A 254 -33.12 -9.92 31.05
N MET A 255 -33.84 -11.04 31.15
CA MET A 255 -33.25 -12.35 31.40
C MET A 255 -32.33 -12.77 30.26
N LEU A 256 -32.70 -12.51 28.99
CA LEU A 256 -31.88 -12.76 27.83
C LEU A 256 -30.58 -11.94 27.87
N ALA A 257 -30.69 -10.66 28.22
CA ALA A 257 -29.55 -9.77 28.34
C ALA A 257 -28.60 -10.19 29.48
N ASP A 258 -29.13 -10.55 30.63
CA ASP A 258 -28.37 -11.04 31.79
C ASP A 258 -27.63 -12.37 31.41
N HIS A 259 -28.28 -13.26 30.64
CA HIS A 259 -27.67 -14.52 30.20
C HIS A 259 -26.44 -14.34 29.30
N VAL A 260 -26.39 -13.26 28.51
CA VAL A 260 -25.25 -12.93 27.64
C VAL A 260 -24.38 -11.79 28.15
N TYR A 261 -24.61 -11.36 29.41
CA TYR A 261 -23.88 -10.30 30.10
C TYR A 261 -23.92 -8.95 29.34
N LEU A 262 -25.07 -8.61 28.78
CA LEU A 262 -25.32 -7.36 28.08
C LEU A 262 -26.44 -6.56 28.71
N THR A 263 -26.55 -5.27 28.33
CA THR A 263 -27.74 -4.48 28.67
C THR A 263 -28.89 -4.80 27.69
N PRO A 264 -30.18 -4.74 28.14
CA PRO A 264 -31.32 -4.98 27.27
C PRO A 264 -31.34 -4.13 26.03
N THR A 265 -30.95 -2.86 26.12
CA THR A 265 -30.88 -1.92 25.00
C THR A 265 -29.82 -2.35 24.00
N TYR A 266 -28.62 -2.72 24.48
CA TYR A 266 -27.54 -3.15 23.60
C TYR A 266 -27.87 -4.50 22.92
N LEU A 267 -28.43 -5.46 23.67
CA LEU A 267 -28.88 -6.72 23.12
C LEU A 267 -29.90 -6.53 21.98
N SER A 268 -30.92 -5.68 22.20
CA SER A 268 -31.94 -5.39 21.20
C SER A 268 -31.34 -4.85 19.89
N ASN A 269 -30.37 -3.95 20.02
CA ASN A 269 -29.69 -3.36 18.88
C ASN A 269 -28.86 -4.40 18.12
N VAL A 270 -28.07 -5.22 18.84
CA VAL A 270 -27.24 -6.30 18.25
C VAL A 270 -28.15 -7.32 17.56
N PHE A 271 -29.21 -7.76 18.21
CA PHE A 271 -30.12 -8.76 17.66
C PHE A 271 -30.81 -8.25 16.39
N LYS A 272 -31.33 -7.01 16.40
CA LYS A 272 -31.96 -6.38 15.26
C LYS A 272 -30.98 -6.23 14.08
N LYS A 273 -29.76 -5.81 14.35
CA LYS A 273 -28.71 -5.63 13.32
C LYS A 273 -28.31 -6.97 12.67
N SER A 274 -28.22 -8.04 13.44
CA SER A 274 -27.73 -9.34 12.96
C SER A 274 -28.81 -10.27 12.46
N ALA A 275 -29.96 -10.33 13.13
CA ALA A 275 -31.08 -11.21 12.76
C ALA A 275 -32.13 -10.52 11.85
N GLY A 276 -32.06 -9.20 11.70
CA GLY A 276 -33.05 -8.44 10.95
C GLY A 276 -34.42 -8.31 11.63
N LEU A 277 -34.59 -8.90 12.82
CA LEU A 277 -35.81 -8.99 13.60
C LEU A 277 -35.61 -8.40 14.98
N THR A 278 -36.69 -7.94 15.60
CA THR A 278 -36.68 -7.57 17.04
C THR A 278 -36.91 -8.79 17.90
N ILE A 279 -36.27 -8.85 19.07
CA ILE A 279 -36.57 -9.85 20.11
C ILE A 279 -37.97 -9.64 20.63
#